data_24ba0d871d74d36b00d49f913997ac6e
#
_entry.id   24ba0d871d74d36b00d49f913997ac6e
#
_cell.length_a   1.000
_cell.length_b   1.000
_cell.length_c   1.000
_cell.angle_alpha   90.00
_cell.angle_beta   90.00
_cell.angle_gamma   90.00
#
_symmetry.space_group_name_H-M   'P 1'
#
loop_
_entity.id
_entity.type
_entity.pdbx_description
1 polymer ?
#
loop_
_entity_poly.entity_id
_entity_poly.type
_entity_poly.pdbx_seq_one_letter_code
_entity_poly.pdbx_strand_id
1 'polypeptide(L)'
;MEENFKMDTENLKNETVETAKKVKESLKGANIKEETKATKGFLMDMFKNPLEKVKEVANDDSGKFFKTSLFLVIVWAIAIFVDSTYSTIYYYGFLEIFKEIFSTLKVILTPAIGIIVYSVIVLVLNKNKKPLTSVISTVTITQIPLIIAEIVSLLTIISSGLSTITIPFAKVCSVVAIVLGYFGFKNLFGEEDDKVFIKKYVFIQII
;
A
#
# COMPACT_ATOMS: atom_id res chain seq x y z
N MET A 1 26.64 20.03 7.21
CA MET A 1 25.72 19.34 6.26
C MET A 1 25.99 17.83 6.17
N GLU A 2 27.26 17.39 6.09
CA GLU A 2 27.61 15.95 6.01
C GLU A 2 27.30 15.13 7.28
N GLU A 3 27.45 15.70 8.48
CA GLU A 3 27.15 14.97 9.73
C GLU A 3 25.64 14.69 9.90
N ASN A 4 24.79 15.65 9.54
CA ASN A 4 23.32 15.45 9.57
C ASN A 4 22.88 14.38 8.57
N PHE A 5 23.52 14.32 7.39
CA PHE A 5 23.20 13.32 6.38
C PHE A 5 23.63 11.90 6.79
N LYS A 6 24.79 11.76 7.45
CA LYS A 6 25.25 10.45 7.97
C LYS A 6 24.38 9.93 9.11
N MET A 7 23.92 10.80 10.01
CA MET A 7 23.04 10.41 11.11
C MET A 7 21.67 9.98 10.62
N ASP A 8 21.10 10.66 9.61
CA ASP A 8 19.83 10.29 9.00
C ASP A 8 19.90 8.94 8.27
N THR A 9 21.00 8.63 7.60
CA THR A 9 21.20 7.35 6.90
C THR A 9 21.37 6.16 7.86
N GLU A 10 22.00 6.35 8.99
CA GLU A 10 22.17 5.30 10.00
C GLU A 10 20.85 4.99 10.71
N ASN A 11 20.06 5.99 11.05
CA ASN A 11 18.71 5.83 11.58
C ASN A 11 17.80 5.09 10.59
N LEU A 12 17.83 5.49 9.33
CA LEU A 12 17.06 4.83 8.27
C LEU A 12 17.45 3.36 8.12
N LYS A 13 18.75 3.04 8.18
CA LYS A 13 19.24 1.66 8.14
C LYS A 13 18.73 0.83 9.31
N ASN A 14 18.79 1.39 10.52
CA ASN A 14 18.34 0.71 11.73
C ASN A 14 16.83 0.46 11.70
N GLU A 15 16.03 1.44 11.29
CA GLU A 15 14.58 1.30 11.11
C GLU A 15 14.22 0.27 10.03
N THR A 16 14.97 0.23 8.94
CA THR A 16 14.77 -0.76 7.87
C THR A 16 15.02 -2.18 8.39
N VAL A 17 16.09 -2.39 9.17
CA VAL A 17 16.40 -3.70 9.77
C VAL A 17 15.33 -4.10 10.80
N GLU A 18 14.88 -3.18 11.64
CA GLU A 18 13.81 -3.45 12.61
C GLU A 18 12.49 -3.78 11.91
N THR A 19 12.15 -3.03 10.88
CA THR A 19 10.95 -3.27 10.07
C THR A 19 11.01 -4.63 9.39
N ALA A 20 12.16 -5.03 8.83
CA ALA A 20 12.36 -6.34 8.23
C ALA A 20 12.18 -7.48 9.26
N LYS A 21 12.63 -7.29 10.51
CA LYS A 21 12.36 -8.24 11.61
C LYS A 21 10.88 -8.34 11.92
N LYS A 22 10.17 -7.20 12.03
CA LYS A 22 8.72 -7.16 12.28
C LYS A 22 7.92 -7.84 11.15
N VAL A 23 8.32 -7.66 9.89
CA VAL A 23 7.74 -8.39 8.74
C VAL A 23 7.92 -9.88 8.92
N LYS A 24 9.13 -10.34 9.21
CA LYS A 24 9.44 -11.77 9.39
C LYS A 24 8.64 -12.39 10.54
N GLU A 25 8.53 -11.70 11.66
CA GLU A 25 7.74 -12.14 12.83
C GLU A 25 6.25 -12.18 12.51
N SER A 26 5.73 -11.16 11.83
CA SER A 26 4.33 -11.09 11.40
C SER A 26 3.97 -12.23 10.46
N LEU A 27 4.87 -12.61 9.55
CA LEU A 27 4.65 -13.73 8.63
C LEU A 27 4.74 -15.09 9.33
N LYS A 28 5.66 -15.26 10.32
CA LYS A 28 5.81 -16.52 11.05
C LYS A 28 4.64 -16.84 11.98
N GLY A 29 3.99 -15.82 12.55
CA GLY A 29 2.87 -15.98 13.48
C GLY A 29 1.50 -15.75 12.85
N ALA A 30 1.40 -15.62 11.53
CA ALA A 30 0.15 -15.28 10.87
C ALA A 30 -0.86 -16.42 10.91
N ASN A 31 -1.89 -16.26 11.74
CA ASN A 31 -3.10 -17.05 11.66
C ASN A 31 -4.03 -16.38 10.64
N ILE A 32 -4.07 -16.91 9.42
CA ILE A 32 -4.83 -16.31 8.29
C ILE A 32 -6.29 -16.03 8.70
N LYS A 33 -6.91 -16.90 9.51
CA LYS A 33 -8.30 -16.72 9.92
C LYS A 33 -8.49 -15.52 10.85
N GLU A 34 -7.56 -15.30 11.77
CA GLU A 34 -7.58 -14.16 12.69
C GLU A 34 -7.28 -12.85 11.97
N GLU A 35 -6.27 -12.85 11.09
CA GLU A 35 -5.91 -11.68 10.29
C GLU A 35 -7.03 -11.28 9.31
N THR A 36 -7.71 -12.26 8.70
CA THR A 36 -8.88 -11.99 7.86
C THR A 36 -10.00 -11.34 8.66
N LYS A 37 -10.27 -11.82 9.88
CA LYS A 37 -11.31 -11.25 10.76
C LYS A 37 -10.94 -9.82 11.20
N ALA A 38 -9.70 -9.61 11.61
CA ALA A 38 -9.19 -8.29 12.00
C ALA A 38 -9.24 -7.29 10.84
N THR A 39 -8.77 -7.70 9.66
CA THR A 39 -8.79 -6.89 8.44
C THR A 39 -10.23 -6.56 8.01
N LYS A 40 -11.15 -7.53 8.09
CA LYS A 40 -12.57 -7.27 7.81
C LYS A 40 -13.15 -6.22 8.75
N GLY A 41 -12.89 -6.32 10.06
CA GLY A 41 -13.32 -5.31 11.04
C GLY A 41 -12.74 -3.93 10.72
N PHE A 42 -11.44 -3.88 10.44
CA PHE A 42 -10.76 -2.65 10.03
C PHE A 42 -11.39 -2.02 8.77
N LEU A 43 -11.64 -2.81 7.72
CA LEU A 43 -12.27 -2.34 6.49
C LEU A 43 -13.68 -1.80 6.73
N MET A 44 -14.47 -2.46 7.57
CA MET A 44 -15.82 -1.97 7.92
C MET A 44 -15.76 -0.60 8.60
N ASP A 45 -14.80 -0.40 9.52
CA ASP A 45 -14.59 0.88 10.17
C ASP A 45 -14.09 1.94 9.20
N MET A 46 -13.19 1.55 8.29
CA MET A 46 -12.68 2.41 7.22
C MET A 46 -13.80 2.89 6.29
N PHE A 47 -14.77 2.03 5.94
CA PHE A 47 -15.92 2.42 5.13
C PHE A 47 -16.89 3.34 5.85
N LYS A 48 -17.04 3.20 7.17
CA LYS A 48 -17.90 4.08 7.96
C LYS A 48 -17.30 5.48 8.14
N ASN A 49 -16.01 5.55 8.49
CA ASN A 49 -15.31 6.78 8.84
C ASN A 49 -13.90 6.81 8.23
N PRO A 50 -13.78 6.95 6.89
CA PRO A 50 -12.50 6.79 6.19
C PRO A 50 -11.45 7.79 6.65
N LEU A 51 -11.80 9.05 6.83
CA LEU A 51 -10.85 10.10 7.21
C LEU A 51 -10.34 9.94 8.64
N GLU A 52 -11.23 9.58 9.57
CA GLU A 52 -10.83 9.32 10.97
C GLU A 52 -9.94 8.10 11.06
N LYS A 53 -10.25 7.05 10.29
CA LYS A 53 -9.44 5.82 10.29
C LYS A 53 -8.05 6.05 9.72
N VAL A 54 -7.93 6.79 8.62
CA VAL A 54 -6.63 7.18 8.06
C VAL A 54 -5.84 8.03 9.05
N LYS A 55 -6.49 8.97 9.74
CA LYS A 55 -5.87 9.78 10.79
C LYS A 55 -5.39 8.93 11.97
N GLU A 56 -6.21 7.97 12.43
CA GLU A 56 -5.81 7.02 13.50
C GLU A 56 -4.54 6.28 13.12
N VAL A 57 -4.47 5.74 11.89
CA VAL A 57 -3.31 5.00 11.40
C VAL A 57 -2.07 5.89 11.27
N ALA A 58 -2.22 7.10 10.73
CA ALA A 58 -1.10 8.05 10.56
C ALA A 58 -0.51 8.51 11.90
N ASN A 59 -1.31 8.50 12.96
CA ASN A 59 -0.89 8.87 14.31
C ASN A 59 -0.48 7.68 15.19
N ASP A 60 -0.54 6.45 14.65
CA ASP A 60 -0.13 5.24 15.39
C ASP A 60 1.39 5.03 15.29
N ASP A 61 2.11 5.36 16.34
CA ASP A 61 3.55 5.13 16.44
C ASP A 61 3.89 3.73 17.01
N SER A 62 2.88 2.98 17.47
CA SER A 62 3.06 1.64 18.04
C SER A 62 3.22 0.53 16.99
N GLY A 63 2.80 0.80 15.75
CA GLY A 63 2.77 -0.19 14.68
C GLY A 63 1.61 -1.18 14.77
N LYS A 64 0.54 -0.84 15.50
CA LYS A 64 -0.68 -1.66 15.67
C LYS A 64 -1.28 -2.08 14.32
N PHE A 65 -1.26 -1.18 13.34
CA PHE A 65 -1.86 -1.42 12.02
C PHE A 65 -0.92 -2.09 11.02
N PHE A 66 0.34 -2.32 11.39
CA PHE A 66 1.35 -2.85 10.46
C PHE A 66 0.99 -4.24 9.94
N LYS A 67 0.48 -5.14 10.80
CA LYS A 67 0.04 -6.48 10.38
C LYS A 67 -1.11 -6.43 9.39
N THR A 68 -2.13 -5.60 9.67
CA THR A 68 -3.27 -5.40 8.76
C THR A 68 -2.81 -4.85 7.41
N SER A 69 -1.88 -3.89 7.41
CA SER A 69 -1.31 -3.33 6.19
C SER A 69 -0.55 -4.38 5.40
N LEU A 70 0.28 -5.18 6.05
CA LEU A 70 1.00 -6.27 5.39
C LEU A 70 0.04 -7.30 4.77
N PHE A 71 -1.02 -7.66 5.49
CA PHE A 71 -2.04 -8.56 4.97
C PHE A 71 -2.75 -8.00 3.74
N LEU A 72 -3.08 -6.70 3.74
CA LEU A 72 -3.67 -6.02 2.58
C LEU A 72 -2.74 -6.02 1.36
N VAL A 73 -1.44 -5.83 1.55
CA VAL A 73 -0.44 -5.93 0.46
C VAL A 73 -0.41 -7.34 -0.13
N ILE A 74 -0.49 -8.37 0.72
CA ILE A 74 -0.54 -9.77 0.28
C ILE A 74 -1.82 -10.03 -0.52
N VAL A 75 -2.97 -9.57 -0.04
CA VAL A 75 -4.26 -9.69 -0.76
C VAL A 75 -4.19 -8.99 -2.12
N TRP A 76 -3.59 -7.81 -2.19
CA TRP A 76 -3.39 -7.09 -3.43
C TRP A 76 -2.49 -7.86 -4.40
N ALA A 77 -1.36 -8.36 -3.92
CA ALA A 77 -0.43 -9.18 -4.71
C ALA A 77 -1.12 -10.44 -5.27
N ILE A 78 -1.98 -11.10 -4.47
CA ILE A 78 -2.76 -12.26 -4.92
C ILE A 78 -3.76 -11.85 -6.00
N ALA A 79 -4.46 -10.74 -5.85
CA ALA A 79 -5.41 -10.25 -6.86
C ALA A 79 -4.71 -9.98 -8.20
N ILE A 80 -3.59 -9.28 -8.19
CA ILE A 80 -2.77 -9.03 -9.37
C ILE A 80 -2.25 -10.34 -9.98
N PHE A 81 -1.83 -11.30 -9.15
CA PHE A 81 -1.39 -12.61 -9.63
C PHE A 81 -2.49 -13.33 -10.39
N VAL A 82 -3.70 -13.36 -9.84
CA VAL A 82 -4.86 -14.00 -10.49
C VAL A 82 -5.18 -13.33 -11.81
N ASP A 83 -5.23 -11.99 -11.84
CA ASP A 83 -5.53 -11.24 -13.07
C ASP A 83 -4.47 -11.45 -14.14
N SER A 84 -3.18 -11.32 -13.79
CA SER A 84 -2.05 -11.53 -14.70
C SER A 84 -2.01 -12.95 -15.25
N THR A 85 -2.22 -13.95 -14.38
CA THR A 85 -2.22 -15.36 -14.78
C THR A 85 -3.36 -15.66 -15.73
N TYR A 86 -4.58 -15.17 -15.42
CA TYR A 86 -5.73 -15.34 -16.30
C TYR A 86 -5.51 -14.68 -17.66
N SER A 87 -5.04 -13.45 -17.69
CA SER A 87 -4.73 -12.71 -18.92
C SER A 87 -3.71 -13.45 -19.78
N THR A 88 -2.64 -14.01 -19.16
CA THR A 88 -1.64 -14.79 -19.86
C THR A 88 -2.23 -16.06 -20.48
N ILE A 89 -3.07 -16.80 -19.73
CA ILE A 89 -3.74 -18.02 -20.26
C ILE A 89 -4.68 -17.65 -21.41
N TYR A 90 -5.45 -16.59 -21.24
CA TYR A 90 -6.45 -16.20 -22.22
C TYR A 90 -5.87 -15.75 -23.56
N TYR A 91 -4.79 -14.94 -23.53
CA TYR A 91 -4.19 -14.39 -24.75
C TYR A 91 -3.11 -15.28 -25.36
N TYR A 92 -2.36 -16.04 -24.57
CA TYR A 92 -1.17 -16.74 -25.03
C TYR A 92 -1.22 -18.26 -24.81
N GLY A 93 -2.16 -18.74 -24.02
CA GLY A 93 -2.32 -20.16 -23.69
C GLY A 93 -1.57 -20.61 -22.44
N PHE A 94 -1.96 -21.78 -21.92
CA PHE A 94 -1.49 -22.30 -20.63
C PHE A 94 0.03 -22.52 -20.56
N LEU A 95 0.66 -22.93 -21.65
CA LEU A 95 2.08 -23.21 -21.66
C LEU A 95 2.96 -21.95 -21.54
N GLU A 96 2.43 -20.80 -21.91
CA GLU A 96 3.17 -19.53 -21.82
C GLU A 96 3.36 -19.05 -20.37
N ILE A 97 2.56 -19.55 -19.41
CA ILE A 97 2.76 -19.25 -17.97
C ILE A 97 4.17 -19.59 -17.54
N PHE A 98 4.72 -20.71 -18.00
CA PHE A 98 6.08 -21.14 -17.63
C PHE A 98 7.17 -20.23 -18.22
N LYS A 99 6.92 -19.64 -19.38
CA LYS A 99 7.85 -18.68 -20.00
C LYS A 99 7.73 -17.30 -19.34
N GLU A 100 6.51 -16.93 -18.96
CA GLU A 100 6.17 -15.63 -18.37
C GLU A 100 6.30 -15.57 -16.83
N ILE A 101 6.78 -16.66 -16.18
CA ILE A 101 6.84 -16.74 -14.71
C ILE A 101 7.65 -15.60 -14.11
N PHE A 102 8.73 -15.16 -14.73
CA PHE A 102 9.54 -14.02 -14.28
C PHE A 102 8.83 -12.68 -14.49
N SER A 103 8.09 -12.54 -15.59
CA SER A 103 7.25 -11.35 -15.87
C SER A 103 6.13 -11.25 -14.84
N THR A 104 5.42 -12.34 -14.61
CA THR A 104 4.36 -12.44 -13.60
C THR A 104 4.90 -12.14 -12.19
N LEU A 105 6.09 -12.66 -11.83
CA LEU A 105 6.71 -12.39 -10.53
C LEU A 105 7.02 -10.90 -10.34
N LYS A 106 7.51 -10.22 -11.39
CA LYS A 106 7.72 -8.76 -11.35
C LYS A 106 6.41 -8.02 -11.09
N VAL A 107 5.34 -8.38 -11.77
CA VAL A 107 4.01 -7.75 -11.63
C VAL A 107 3.48 -7.92 -10.20
N ILE A 108 3.63 -9.11 -9.61
CA ILE A 108 3.20 -9.39 -8.23
C ILE A 108 4.00 -8.55 -7.20
N LEU A 109 5.30 -8.38 -7.43
CA LEU A 109 6.16 -7.62 -6.52
C LEU A 109 6.00 -6.10 -6.65
N THR A 110 5.47 -5.62 -7.78
CA THR A 110 5.33 -4.18 -8.07
C THR A 110 4.60 -3.42 -6.95
N PRO A 111 3.42 -3.84 -6.44
CA PRO A 111 2.75 -3.10 -5.38
C PRO A 111 3.54 -3.07 -4.07
N ALA A 112 4.20 -4.17 -3.70
CA ALA A 112 5.01 -4.21 -2.49
C ALA A 112 6.23 -3.30 -2.60
N ILE A 113 6.93 -3.34 -3.74
CA ILE A 113 8.07 -2.45 -4.02
C ILE A 113 7.59 -0.99 -4.08
N GLY A 114 6.48 -0.73 -4.75
CA GLY A 114 5.87 0.60 -4.82
C GLY A 114 5.56 1.17 -3.44
N ILE A 115 4.92 0.40 -2.56
CA ILE A 115 4.63 0.83 -1.18
C ILE A 115 5.91 1.12 -0.41
N ILE A 116 6.95 0.27 -0.54
CA ILE A 116 8.23 0.49 0.15
C ILE A 116 8.90 1.77 -0.35
N VAL A 117 9.06 1.93 -1.67
CA VAL A 117 9.68 3.12 -2.26
C VAL A 117 8.93 4.38 -1.86
N TYR A 118 7.60 4.35 -1.97
CA TYR A 118 6.74 5.47 -1.61
C TYR A 118 6.85 5.81 -0.12
N SER A 119 6.91 4.79 0.74
CA SER A 119 7.10 4.98 2.19
C SER A 119 8.46 5.58 2.53
N VAL A 120 9.53 5.16 1.85
CA VAL A 120 10.86 5.72 2.04
C VAL A 120 10.89 7.20 1.62
N ILE A 121 10.27 7.56 0.49
CA ILE A 121 10.17 8.95 0.05
C ILE A 121 9.41 9.80 1.08
N VAL A 122 8.27 9.31 1.56
CA VAL A 122 7.47 9.99 2.59
C VAL A 122 8.28 10.16 3.89
N LEU A 123 9.00 9.13 4.31
CA LEU A 123 9.84 9.15 5.51
C LEU A 123 10.94 10.22 5.42
N VAL A 124 11.67 10.25 4.28
CA VAL A 124 12.72 11.23 4.02
C VAL A 124 12.16 12.65 4.02
N LEU A 125 11.03 12.87 3.34
CA LEU A 125 10.38 14.18 3.30
C LEU A 125 9.82 14.62 4.66
N ASN A 126 9.46 13.67 5.52
CA ASN A 126 9.00 13.89 6.90
C ASN A 126 10.17 14.05 7.90
N LYS A 127 11.42 14.00 7.44
CA LYS A 127 12.61 14.06 8.28
C LYS A 127 12.62 13.04 9.42
N ASN A 128 12.16 11.82 9.13
CA ASN A 128 12.13 10.69 10.06
C ASN A 128 11.38 10.95 11.38
N LYS A 129 10.34 11.79 11.35
CA LYS A 129 9.54 12.11 12.55
C LYS A 129 8.61 10.98 12.98
N LYS A 130 8.37 10.00 12.11
CA LYS A 130 7.46 8.88 12.34
C LYS A 130 8.19 7.56 12.06
N PRO A 131 7.89 6.47 12.79
CA PRO A 131 8.49 5.18 12.52
C PRO A 131 8.08 4.65 11.15
N LEU A 132 9.00 3.95 10.48
CA LEU A 132 8.77 3.39 9.12
C LEU A 132 7.52 2.50 9.07
N THR A 133 7.23 1.75 10.13
CA THR A 133 6.02 0.91 10.23
C THR A 133 4.73 1.73 10.16
N SER A 134 4.69 2.90 10.79
CA SER A 134 3.56 3.83 10.72
C SER A 134 3.41 4.41 9.31
N VAL A 135 4.52 4.79 8.68
CA VAL A 135 4.52 5.32 7.31
C VAL A 135 4.04 4.25 6.32
N ILE A 136 4.57 3.02 6.38
CA ILE A 136 4.12 1.90 5.53
C ILE A 136 2.63 1.63 5.75
N SER A 137 2.16 1.62 7.00
CA SER A 137 0.75 1.40 7.30
C SER A 137 -0.13 2.47 6.69
N THR A 138 0.24 3.74 6.84
CA THR A 138 -0.52 4.86 6.27
C THR A 138 -0.53 4.80 4.75
N VAL A 139 0.63 4.60 4.12
CA VAL A 139 0.72 4.47 2.66
C VAL A 139 -0.17 3.32 2.17
N THR A 140 -0.08 2.14 2.78
CA THR A 140 -0.88 0.98 2.37
C THR A 140 -2.39 1.23 2.53
N ILE A 141 -2.80 1.82 3.65
CA ILE A 141 -4.21 2.05 3.95
C ILE A 141 -4.81 3.11 3.03
N THR A 142 -4.06 4.11 2.63
CA THR A 142 -4.52 5.09 1.63
C THR A 142 -4.69 4.46 0.24
N GLN A 143 -4.09 3.31 -0.04
CA GLN A 143 -4.24 2.55 -1.29
C GLN A 143 -5.40 1.53 -1.24
N ILE A 144 -6.13 1.39 -0.14
CA ILE A 144 -7.28 0.46 -0.04
C ILE A 144 -8.26 0.60 -1.21
N PRO A 145 -8.64 1.82 -1.68
CA PRO A 145 -9.51 1.93 -2.83
C PRO A 145 -8.95 1.26 -4.08
N LEU A 146 -7.63 1.33 -4.32
CA LEU A 146 -6.98 0.66 -5.44
C LEU A 146 -6.97 -0.85 -5.28
N ILE A 147 -6.74 -1.35 -4.05
CA ILE A 147 -6.83 -2.78 -3.74
C ILE A 147 -8.23 -3.32 -4.05
N ILE A 148 -9.26 -2.56 -3.67
CA ILE A 148 -10.65 -2.91 -3.97
C ILE A 148 -10.92 -2.87 -5.47
N ALA A 149 -10.41 -1.86 -6.17
CA ALA A 149 -10.55 -1.76 -7.62
C ALA A 149 -9.94 -2.98 -8.33
N GLU A 150 -8.76 -3.43 -7.89
CA GLU A 150 -8.10 -4.62 -8.41
C GLU A 150 -8.93 -5.89 -8.16
N ILE A 151 -9.47 -6.06 -6.95
CA ILE A 151 -10.34 -7.20 -6.64
C ILE A 151 -11.60 -7.16 -7.51
N VAL A 152 -12.20 -5.99 -7.71
CA VAL A 152 -13.39 -5.81 -8.55
C VAL A 152 -13.05 -6.04 -10.03
N SER A 153 -11.84 -5.70 -10.48
CA SER A 153 -11.41 -5.97 -11.87
C SER A 153 -11.43 -7.46 -12.21
N LEU A 154 -11.23 -8.35 -11.21
CA LEU A 154 -11.32 -9.80 -11.41
C LEU A 154 -12.68 -10.26 -11.91
N LEU A 155 -13.75 -9.45 -11.78
CA LEU A 155 -15.04 -9.75 -12.38
C LEU A 155 -14.99 -9.80 -13.90
N THR A 156 -14.02 -9.12 -14.54
CA THR A 156 -13.81 -9.19 -16.00
C THR A 156 -13.39 -10.57 -16.46
N ILE A 157 -12.82 -11.40 -15.56
CA ILE A 157 -12.51 -12.82 -15.79
C ILE A 157 -13.81 -13.61 -16.10
N ILE A 158 -14.90 -13.25 -15.43
CA ILE A 158 -16.21 -13.92 -15.60
C ILE A 158 -16.86 -13.47 -16.91
N SER A 159 -16.76 -12.17 -17.22
CA SER A 159 -17.31 -11.59 -18.44
C SER A 159 -16.55 -10.32 -18.84
N SER A 160 -16.00 -10.29 -20.04
CA SER A 160 -15.32 -9.12 -20.59
C SER A 160 -16.21 -7.87 -20.69
N GLY A 161 -17.54 -8.05 -20.81
CA GLY A 161 -18.51 -6.95 -20.80
C GLY A 161 -18.53 -6.16 -19.48
N LEU A 162 -18.07 -6.76 -18.37
CA LEU A 162 -17.99 -6.08 -17.09
C LEU A 162 -16.88 -5.00 -17.04
N SER A 163 -15.98 -4.97 -18.02
CA SER A 163 -14.97 -3.91 -18.16
C SER A 163 -15.60 -2.52 -18.28
N THR A 164 -16.80 -2.40 -18.83
CA THR A 164 -17.54 -1.13 -18.91
C THR A 164 -17.90 -0.55 -17.54
N ILE A 165 -17.94 -1.38 -16.51
CA ILE A 165 -18.23 -0.98 -15.12
C ILE A 165 -16.94 -0.91 -14.31
N THR A 166 -16.05 -1.89 -14.43
CA THR A 166 -14.83 -1.98 -13.60
C THR A 166 -13.84 -0.87 -13.91
N ILE A 167 -13.71 -0.44 -15.17
CA ILE A 167 -12.81 0.64 -15.57
C ILE A 167 -13.22 2.00 -14.96
N PRO A 168 -14.49 2.47 -15.09
CA PRO A 168 -14.92 3.68 -14.40
C PRO A 168 -14.79 3.58 -12.88
N PHE A 169 -15.11 2.43 -12.29
CA PHE A 169 -14.96 2.18 -10.87
C PHE A 169 -13.52 2.34 -10.41
N ALA A 170 -12.55 1.77 -11.14
CA ALA A 170 -11.12 1.92 -10.83
C ALA A 170 -10.66 3.38 -10.87
N LYS A 171 -11.16 4.18 -11.82
CA LYS A 171 -10.89 5.63 -11.89
C LYS A 171 -11.42 6.36 -10.65
N VAL A 172 -12.63 6.05 -10.20
CA VAL A 172 -13.18 6.62 -8.96
C VAL A 172 -12.32 6.21 -7.76
N CYS A 173 -11.95 4.94 -7.65
CA CYS A 173 -11.06 4.45 -6.59
C CYS A 173 -9.71 5.17 -6.58
N SER A 174 -9.14 5.49 -7.76
CA SER A 174 -7.89 6.25 -7.86
C SER A 174 -8.03 7.65 -7.27
N VAL A 175 -9.12 8.36 -7.57
CA VAL A 175 -9.39 9.68 -7.00
C VAL A 175 -9.56 9.59 -5.48
N VAL A 176 -10.30 8.58 -4.99
CA VAL A 176 -10.49 8.36 -3.55
C VAL A 176 -9.16 8.07 -2.86
N ALA A 177 -8.28 7.26 -3.46
CA ALA A 177 -6.95 6.98 -2.93
C ALA A 177 -6.09 8.25 -2.80
N ILE A 178 -6.13 9.15 -3.81
CA ILE A 178 -5.45 10.44 -3.75
C ILE A 178 -5.99 11.29 -2.60
N VAL A 179 -7.30 11.37 -2.43
CA VAL A 179 -7.92 12.12 -1.32
C VAL A 179 -7.52 11.55 0.04
N LEU A 180 -7.59 10.23 0.22
CA LEU A 180 -7.16 9.57 1.45
C LEU A 180 -5.66 9.77 1.70
N GLY A 181 -4.84 9.72 0.64
CA GLY A 181 -3.42 10.02 0.68
C GLY A 181 -3.15 11.43 1.20
N TYR A 182 -3.89 12.43 0.71
CA TYR A 182 -3.76 13.80 1.20
C TYR A 182 -3.97 13.88 2.71
N PHE A 183 -5.06 13.32 3.23
CA PHE A 183 -5.35 13.36 4.66
C PHE A 183 -4.37 12.51 5.48
N GLY A 184 -3.99 11.33 5.00
CA GLY A 184 -3.02 10.46 5.66
C GLY A 184 -1.67 11.14 5.81
N PHE A 185 -1.14 11.69 4.72
CA PHE A 185 0.17 12.35 4.74
C PHE A 185 0.14 13.67 5.49
N LYS A 186 -0.95 14.43 5.45
CA LYS A 186 -1.09 15.64 6.27
C LYS A 186 -0.95 15.30 7.77
N ASN A 187 -1.52 14.19 8.21
CA ASN A 187 -1.38 13.74 9.60
C ASN A 187 0.02 13.19 9.90
N LEU A 188 0.69 12.50 8.94
CA LEU A 188 2.07 12.05 9.10
C LEU A 188 3.06 13.22 9.21
N PHE A 189 2.88 14.27 8.40
CA PHE A 189 3.76 15.46 8.42
C PHE A 189 3.50 16.37 9.62
N GLY A 190 2.33 16.23 10.27
CA GLY A 190 1.97 17.03 11.44
C GLY A 190 1.66 18.50 11.09
N GLU A 191 2.02 19.42 12.00
CA GLU A 191 1.77 20.87 11.86
C GLU A 191 2.78 21.53 10.90
N GLU A 192 2.82 21.12 9.63
CA GLU A 192 3.52 21.89 8.60
C GLU A 192 2.63 22.98 8.00
N ASP A 193 3.27 24.08 7.55
CA ASP A 193 2.59 25.09 6.73
C ASP A 193 1.93 24.40 5.52
N ASP A 194 0.65 24.67 5.30
CA ASP A 194 -0.14 24.05 4.24
C ASP A 194 0.51 24.19 2.86
N LYS A 195 1.18 25.34 2.59
CA LYS A 195 1.88 25.54 1.30
C LYS A 195 3.08 24.63 1.13
N VAL A 196 3.83 24.38 2.22
CA VAL A 196 4.97 23.48 2.21
C VAL A 196 4.49 22.04 2.06
N PHE A 197 3.46 21.66 2.81
CA PHE A 197 2.85 20.34 2.72
C PHE A 197 2.32 20.04 1.32
N ILE A 198 1.54 20.97 0.71
CA ILE A 198 0.99 20.77 -0.64
C ILE A 198 2.11 20.53 -1.66
N LYS A 199 3.22 21.28 -1.59
CA LYS A 199 4.37 21.06 -2.51
C LYS A 199 4.95 19.66 -2.35
N LYS A 200 5.14 19.19 -1.11
CA LYS A 200 5.62 17.83 -0.83
C LYS A 200 4.63 16.79 -1.31
N TYR A 201 3.35 16.98 -1.05
CA TYR A 201 2.30 16.05 -1.46
C TYR A 201 2.22 15.91 -2.99
N VAL A 202 2.22 17.04 -3.72
CA VAL A 202 2.24 17.02 -5.20
C VAL A 202 3.49 16.31 -5.72
N PHE A 203 4.66 16.58 -5.13
CA PHE A 203 5.90 15.89 -5.48
C PHE A 203 5.77 14.36 -5.28
N ILE A 204 5.22 13.92 -4.15
CA ILE A 204 4.98 12.49 -3.86
C ILE A 204 4.04 11.86 -4.91
N GLN A 205 3.05 12.58 -5.42
CA GLN A 205 2.08 12.05 -6.40
C GLN A 205 2.62 11.97 -7.84
N ILE A 206 3.71 12.69 -8.14
CA ILE A 206 4.32 12.71 -9.48
C ILE A 206 5.36 11.58 -9.65
N ILE A 207 5.98 11.13 -8.57
CA ILE A 207 6.95 10.02 -8.59
C ILE A 207 6.26 8.66 -8.66
#